data_71ee77250c3489d1298e11ef18a49993
#
_entry.id   71ee77250c3489d1298e11ef18a49993
#
_cell.length_a   1.000
_cell.length_b   1.000
_cell.length_c   1.000
_cell.angle_alpha   90.00
_cell.angle_beta   90.00
_cell.angle_gamma   90.00
#
_symmetry.space_group_name_H-M   'P 1'
#
loop_
_entity.id
_entity.type
_entity.pdbx_description
1 polymer ?
#
loop_
_entity_poly.entity_id
_entity_poly.type
_entity_poly.pdbx_seq_one_letter_code
_entity_poly.pdbx_strand_id
1 'polypeptide(L)'
;MKKIYGQAYVNISRKNITLNLERVLKSKAAKKYFTPKRWVRKKYIVDNSLHSFLNAELSKQYPNLGNSLKIYYINQKCFNDDLKKEEELYGKAKDMLSHEAIILQRGLKDGTATHESLHCLGIPHSFSERNVLFFEIAFKRNYTDNIMDYSDMYGIPTIATWEFQWYAIQRFIHALHTGKW
;
A
#
# COMPACT_ATOMS: atom_id res chain seq x y z
N MET A 1 -1.73 -11.92 4.15
CA MET A 1 -2.61 -10.90 4.77
C MET A 1 -3.39 -11.41 5.98
N LYS A 2 -4.35 -12.36 5.87
CA LYS A 2 -5.18 -12.83 7.02
C LYS A 2 -4.37 -13.24 8.26
N LYS A 3 -3.25 -13.96 8.11
CA LYS A 3 -2.40 -14.39 9.23
C LYS A 3 -1.79 -13.22 9.99
N ILE A 4 -1.33 -12.18 9.29
CA ILE A 4 -0.70 -11.00 9.90
C ILE A 4 -1.74 -10.18 10.69
N TYR A 5 -2.88 -9.88 10.07
CA TYR A 5 -3.94 -9.16 10.77
C TYR A 5 -4.56 -9.96 11.92
N GLY A 6 -4.58 -11.30 11.80
CA GLY A 6 -5.01 -12.17 12.89
C GLY A 6 -4.17 -12.06 14.15
N GLN A 7 -2.87 -11.70 14.04
CA GLN A 7 -2.04 -11.41 15.21
C GLN A 7 -2.56 -10.21 16.02
N ALA A 8 -3.13 -9.20 15.33
CA ALA A 8 -3.75 -8.04 15.96
C ALA A 8 -5.25 -8.26 16.29
N TYR A 9 -5.72 -9.50 16.30
CA TYR A 9 -7.14 -9.85 16.52
C TYR A 9 -8.12 -9.19 15.54
N VAL A 10 -7.65 -8.86 14.32
CA VAL A 10 -8.46 -8.23 13.28
C VAL A 10 -8.95 -9.28 12.29
N ASN A 11 -10.27 -9.37 12.12
CA ASN A 11 -10.88 -10.20 11.10
C ASN A 11 -11.02 -9.43 9.79
N ILE A 12 -10.54 -10.01 8.68
CA ILE A 12 -10.61 -9.41 7.36
C ILE A 12 -11.64 -10.13 6.49
N SER A 13 -12.66 -9.40 6.07
CA SER A 13 -13.53 -9.76 4.96
C SER A 13 -12.96 -9.19 3.65
N ARG A 14 -12.95 -9.99 2.59
CA ARG A 14 -12.38 -9.61 1.29
C ARG A 14 -13.39 -9.77 0.17
N LYS A 15 -13.57 -8.71 -0.63
CA LYS A 15 -14.30 -8.73 -1.89
C LYS A 15 -13.33 -8.50 -3.05
N ASN A 16 -13.27 -9.41 -4.00
CA ASN A 16 -12.50 -9.24 -5.23
C ASN A 16 -13.36 -8.56 -6.29
N ILE A 17 -12.83 -7.54 -6.93
CA ILE A 17 -13.51 -6.75 -7.95
C ILE A 17 -12.56 -6.57 -9.12
N THR A 18 -13.05 -6.74 -10.35
CA THR A 18 -12.32 -6.41 -11.56
C THR A 18 -12.75 -5.02 -12.04
N LEU A 19 -11.80 -4.08 -12.01
CA LEU A 19 -12.03 -2.74 -12.52
C LEU A 19 -11.81 -2.72 -14.04
N ASN A 20 -12.87 -2.46 -14.81
CA ASN A 20 -12.75 -2.36 -16.26
C ASN A 20 -12.26 -0.97 -16.68
N LEU A 21 -11.04 -0.91 -17.17
CA LEU A 21 -10.39 0.32 -17.64
C LEU A 21 -10.32 0.44 -19.17
N GLU A 22 -10.84 -0.52 -19.95
CA GLU A 22 -10.67 -0.52 -21.42
C GLU A 22 -11.14 0.77 -22.09
N ARG A 23 -12.32 1.29 -21.70
CA ARG A 23 -12.83 2.54 -22.24
C ARG A 23 -12.03 3.74 -21.78
N VAL A 24 -11.55 3.67 -20.55
CA VAL A 24 -10.84 4.78 -19.88
C VAL A 24 -9.41 4.88 -20.38
N LEU A 25 -8.72 3.76 -20.61
CA LEU A 25 -7.34 3.72 -21.11
C LEU A 25 -7.20 4.37 -22.50
N LYS A 26 -8.27 4.39 -23.29
CA LYS A 26 -8.32 5.11 -24.58
C LYS A 26 -8.41 6.63 -24.40
N SER A 27 -8.79 7.11 -23.22
CA SER A 27 -8.94 8.53 -22.94
C SER A 27 -7.58 9.22 -22.77
N LYS A 28 -7.55 10.54 -23.11
CA LYS A 28 -6.35 11.37 -22.93
C LYS A 28 -5.95 11.49 -21.45
N ALA A 29 -6.91 11.46 -20.54
CA ALA A 29 -6.71 11.53 -19.10
C ALA A 29 -5.99 10.29 -18.54
N ALA A 30 -6.34 9.09 -19.01
CA ALA A 30 -5.71 7.85 -18.55
C ALA A 30 -4.31 7.63 -19.15
N LYS A 31 -4.08 8.11 -20.38
CA LYS A 31 -2.78 7.95 -21.05
C LYS A 31 -1.62 8.48 -20.22
N LYS A 32 -1.80 9.56 -19.45
CA LYS A 32 -0.74 10.12 -18.61
C LYS A 32 -0.25 9.14 -17.53
N TYR A 33 -1.10 8.22 -17.04
CA TYR A 33 -0.74 7.24 -16.00
C TYR A 33 -0.13 5.96 -16.57
N PHE A 34 -0.53 5.58 -17.79
CA PHE A 34 -0.15 4.32 -18.42
C PHE A 34 0.79 4.48 -19.62
N THR A 35 1.32 5.69 -19.83
CA THR A 35 2.34 5.96 -20.85
C THR A 35 3.67 6.24 -20.16
N PRO A 36 4.77 5.60 -20.59
CA PRO A 36 6.09 5.85 -20.02
C PRO A 36 6.44 7.34 -20.12
N LYS A 37 6.86 7.95 -19.02
CA LYS A 37 7.33 9.34 -19.05
C LYS A 37 8.60 9.45 -19.91
N ARG A 38 8.52 10.26 -20.95
CA ARG A 38 9.58 10.41 -21.96
C ARG A 38 10.93 10.84 -21.39
N TRP A 39 10.90 11.60 -20.29
CA TRP A 39 12.07 12.18 -19.63
C TRP A 39 12.77 11.24 -18.66
N VAL A 40 12.13 10.14 -18.24
CA VAL A 40 12.67 9.19 -17.27
C VAL A 40 12.84 7.82 -17.96
N ARG A 41 13.65 7.76 -19.02
CA ARG A 41 14.02 6.51 -19.72
C ARG A 41 12.82 5.57 -20.03
N LYS A 42 11.67 6.13 -20.40
CA LYS A 42 10.40 5.40 -20.67
C LYS A 42 9.87 4.56 -19.49
N LYS A 43 10.10 4.99 -18.25
CA LYS A 43 9.62 4.28 -17.06
C LYS A 43 8.24 4.77 -16.62
N TYR A 44 7.42 3.84 -16.14
CA TYR A 44 6.16 4.17 -15.48
C TYR A 44 6.44 4.62 -14.05
N ILE A 45 5.80 5.69 -13.62
CA ILE A 45 5.95 6.26 -12.28
C ILE A 45 4.60 6.24 -11.58
N VAL A 46 4.60 5.81 -10.31
CA VAL A 46 3.43 5.83 -9.45
C VAL A 46 3.48 7.08 -8.57
N ASP A 47 2.47 7.91 -8.71
CA ASP A 47 2.22 9.05 -7.83
C ASP A 47 0.81 9.00 -7.23
N ASN A 48 0.50 9.92 -6.32
CA ASN A 48 -0.80 9.96 -5.67
C ASN A 48 -1.95 10.28 -6.63
N SER A 49 -1.67 10.83 -7.81
CA SER A 49 -2.69 11.08 -8.82
C SER A 49 -3.21 9.80 -9.47
N LEU A 50 -2.38 8.75 -9.58
CA LEU A 50 -2.82 7.42 -10.03
C LEU A 50 -3.81 6.79 -9.05
N HIS A 51 -3.54 6.88 -7.74
CA HIS A 51 -4.49 6.41 -6.71
C HIS A 51 -5.84 7.11 -6.85
N SER A 52 -5.82 8.45 -6.93
CA SER A 52 -7.06 9.24 -7.07
C SER A 52 -7.82 8.90 -8.35
N PHE A 53 -7.13 8.65 -9.45
CA PHE A 53 -7.74 8.21 -10.71
C PHE A 53 -8.40 6.84 -10.57
N LEU A 54 -7.71 5.85 -10.02
CA LEU A 54 -8.25 4.50 -9.82
C LEU A 54 -9.47 4.51 -8.89
N ASN A 55 -9.41 5.29 -7.82
CA ASN A 55 -10.52 5.42 -6.88
C ASN A 55 -11.74 6.10 -7.51
N ALA A 56 -11.53 7.12 -8.34
CA ALA A 56 -12.62 7.77 -9.07
C ALA A 56 -13.29 6.80 -10.06
N GLU A 57 -12.53 6.01 -10.79
CA GLU A 57 -13.07 5.01 -11.72
C GLU A 57 -13.78 3.86 -10.98
N LEU A 58 -13.22 3.43 -9.84
CA LEU A 58 -13.87 2.42 -8.99
C LEU A 58 -15.21 2.92 -8.46
N SER A 59 -15.28 4.15 -7.96
CA SER A 59 -16.51 4.74 -7.42
C SER A 59 -17.60 4.91 -8.47
N LYS A 60 -17.24 5.17 -9.72
CA LYS A 60 -18.19 5.20 -10.85
C LYS A 60 -18.80 3.83 -11.14
N GLN A 61 -17.99 2.78 -11.12
CA GLN A 61 -18.42 1.41 -11.43
C GLN A 61 -19.09 0.72 -10.25
N TYR A 62 -18.70 1.09 -9.02
CA TYR A 62 -19.13 0.45 -7.77
C TYR A 62 -19.40 1.49 -6.67
N PRO A 63 -20.48 2.29 -6.78
CA PRO A 63 -20.74 3.41 -5.86
C PRO A 63 -20.99 2.99 -4.41
N ASN A 64 -21.36 1.73 -4.16
CA ASN A 64 -21.75 1.22 -2.84
C ASN A 64 -20.61 0.50 -2.08
N LEU A 65 -19.33 0.72 -2.43
CA LEU A 65 -18.21 0.06 -1.75
C LEU A 65 -17.89 0.62 -0.36
N GLY A 66 -18.44 1.77 0.00
CA GLY A 66 -18.25 2.38 1.33
C GLY A 66 -16.80 2.71 1.68
N ASN A 67 -16.53 2.82 2.99
CA ASN A 67 -15.22 3.17 3.56
C ASN A 67 -14.31 1.94 3.73
N SER A 68 -14.19 1.09 2.72
CA SER A 68 -13.30 -0.06 2.76
C SER A 68 -11.88 0.30 2.31
N LEU A 69 -10.89 -0.42 2.84
CA LEU A 69 -9.53 -0.38 2.31
C LEU A 69 -9.52 -0.94 0.88
N LYS A 70 -8.97 -0.19 -0.06
CA LYS A 70 -8.90 -0.52 -1.48
C LYS A 70 -7.47 -0.87 -1.86
N ILE A 71 -7.26 -2.09 -2.34
CA ILE A 71 -5.95 -2.54 -2.80
C ILE A 71 -6.04 -2.84 -4.29
N TYR A 72 -5.34 -2.04 -5.10
CA TYR A 72 -5.29 -2.16 -6.55
C TYR A 72 -4.10 -3.01 -6.97
N TYR A 73 -4.36 -4.08 -7.70
CA TYR A 73 -3.30 -4.92 -8.26
C TYR A 73 -3.08 -4.55 -9.74
N ILE A 74 -1.87 -4.10 -10.04
CA ILE A 74 -1.47 -3.64 -11.39
C ILE A 74 -0.28 -4.46 -11.87
N ASN A 75 -0.47 -5.28 -12.90
CA ASN A 75 0.61 -6.06 -13.49
C ASN A 75 1.48 -5.20 -14.41
N GLN A 76 2.12 -4.18 -13.83
CA GLN A 76 3.01 -3.25 -14.52
C GLN A 76 4.25 -2.98 -13.68
N LYS A 77 5.42 -2.95 -14.33
CA LYS A 77 6.66 -2.46 -13.70
C LYS A 77 6.59 -0.96 -13.53
N CYS A 78 6.75 -0.50 -12.32
CA CYS A 78 6.81 0.92 -12.00
C CYS A 78 8.02 1.24 -11.13
N PHE A 79 8.41 2.51 -11.14
CA PHE A 79 9.61 2.98 -10.45
C PHE A 79 9.25 4.17 -9.56
N ASN A 80 10.08 4.39 -8.55
CA ASN A 80 9.97 5.58 -7.72
C ASN A 80 10.29 6.84 -8.54
N ASP A 81 9.66 7.97 -8.19
CA ASP A 81 9.92 9.28 -8.84
C ASP A 81 11.26 9.89 -8.38
N ASP A 82 11.96 9.25 -7.45
CA ASP A 82 13.30 9.65 -7.05
C ASP A 82 14.30 9.37 -8.18
N LEU A 83 14.68 10.44 -8.89
CA LEU A 83 15.61 10.39 -10.02
C LEU A 83 17.01 9.86 -9.66
N LYS A 84 17.36 9.82 -8.37
CA LYS A 84 18.65 9.36 -7.88
C LYS A 84 18.70 7.84 -7.64
N LYS A 85 17.53 7.20 -7.51
CA LYS A 85 17.43 5.75 -7.26
C LYS A 85 16.50 5.11 -8.28
N GLU A 86 17.08 4.32 -9.18
CA GLU A 86 16.31 3.53 -10.15
C GLU A 86 15.73 2.27 -9.49
N GLU A 87 15.01 2.42 -8.37
CA GLU A 87 14.38 1.28 -7.68
C GLU A 87 13.01 0.96 -8.27
N GLU A 88 12.84 -0.29 -8.70
CA GLU A 88 11.54 -0.82 -9.07
C GLU A 88 10.68 -0.98 -7.81
N LEU A 89 9.48 -0.43 -7.84
CA LEU A 89 8.54 -0.50 -6.73
C LEU A 89 7.81 -1.85 -6.70
N TYR A 90 7.62 -2.38 -5.50
CA TYR A 90 6.77 -3.54 -5.21
C TYR A 90 5.31 -3.12 -5.00
N GLY A 91 5.11 -2.03 -4.30
CA GLY A 91 3.82 -1.43 -4.02
C GLY A 91 3.98 0.00 -3.55
N LYS A 92 2.86 0.67 -3.31
CA LYS A 92 2.82 2.00 -2.71
C LYS A 92 1.46 2.25 -2.09
N ALA A 93 1.42 2.50 -0.77
CA ALA A 93 0.29 3.15 -0.14
C ALA A 93 0.18 4.59 -0.64
N LYS A 94 -1.03 5.13 -0.75
CA LYS A 94 -1.22 6.52 -1.16
C LYS A 94 -0.58 7.48 -0.15
N ASP A 95 -0.95 7.31 1.10
CA ASP A 95 -0.41 8.02 2.26
C ASP A 95 -0.63 7.16 3.51
N MET A 96 0.04 7.51 4.61
CA MET A 96 -0.30 7.00 5.93
C MET A 96 -1.74 7.38 6.27
N LEU A 97 -2.49 6.47 6.91
CA LEU A 97 -3.91 6.66 7.24
C LEU A 97 -4.81 6.88 6.00
N SER A 98 -4.38 6.40 4.84
CA SER A 98 -5.19 6.41 3.62
C SER A 98 -5.99 5.10 3.49
N HIS A 99 -6.93 5.06 2.55
CA HIS A 99 -7.70 3.84 2.28
C HIS A 99 -7.31 3.19 0.96
N GLU A 100 -6.14 3.52 0.43
CA GLU A 100 -5.76 3.17 -0.94
C GLU A 100 -4.30 2.74 -1.01
N ALA A 101 -4.06 1.53 -1.54
CA ALA A 101 -2.74 1.03 -1.87
C ALA A 101 -2.72 0.43 -3.28
N ILE A 102 -1.58 0.52 -3.95
CA ILE A 102 -1.30 -0.11 -5.23
C ILE A 102 -0.22 -1.17 -5.04
N ILE A 103 -0.46 -2.36 -5.55
CA ILE A 103 0.51 -3.45 -5.63
C ILE A 103 0.92 -3.62 -7.08
N LEU A 104 2.21 -3.57 -7.34
CA LEU A 104 2.78 -3.59 -8.67
C LEU A 104 3.29 -4.99 -9.04
N GLN A 105 3.71 -5.16 -10.29
CA GLN A 105 4.10 -6.46 -10.85
C GLN A 105 5.07 -7.22 -9.94
N ARG A 106 6.09 -6.55 -9.40
CA ARG A 106 7.08 -7.17 -8.54
C ARG A 106 6.53 -7.62 -7.19
N GLY A 107 5.56 -6.87 -6.63
CA GLY A 107 4.94 -7.17 -5.34
C GLY A 107 3.76 -8.15 -5.38
N LEU A 108 3.42 -8.72 -6.54
CA LEU A 108 2.24 -9.60 -6.67
C LEU A 108 2.40 -10.95 -5.96
N LYS A 109 3.63 -11.40 -5.69
CA LYS A 109 3.96 -12.74 -5.19
C LYS A 109 4.41 -12.79 -3.72
N ASP A 110 4.51 -11.66 -3.04
CA ASP A 110 5.07 -11.55 -1.70
C ASP A 110 4.11 -10.90 -0.68
N GLY A 111 4.64 -10.50 0.46
CA GLY A 111 3.91 -9.83 1.55
C GLY A 111 3.51 -8.38 1.28
N THR A 112 3.85 -7.81 0.12
CA THR A 112 3.69 -6.38 -0.21
C THR A 112 2.28 -5.87 0.04
N ALA A 113 1.24 -6.64 -0.33
CA ALA A 113 -0.14 -6.22 -0.10
C ALA A 113 -0.46 -6.01 1.39
N THR A 114 0.14 -6.82 2.27
CA THR A 114 -0.01 -6.65 3.72
C THR A 114 0.78 -5.43 4.18
N HIS A 115 2.01 -5.29 3.76
CA HIS A 115 2.89 -4.16 4.06
C HIS A 115 2.22 -2.82 3.70
N GLU A 116 1.81 -2.65 2.45
CA GLU A 116 1.18 -1.42 1.99
C GLU A 116 -0.17 -1.14 2.68
N SER A 117 -0.94 -2.21 2.99
CA SER A 117 -2.19 -2.04 3.73
C SER A 117 -1.97 -1.60 5.17
N LEU A 118 -0.87 -1.99 5.81
CA LEU A 118 -0.51 -1.53 7.15
C LEU A 118 -0.10 -0.05 7.14
N HIS A 119 0.59 0.44 6.10
CA HIS A 119 0.79 1.87 5.91
C HIS A 119 -0.54 2.63 5.82
N CYS A 120 -1.52 2.10 5.10
CA CYS A 120 -2.87 2.68 5.06
C CYS A 120 -3.53 2.72 6.44
N LEU A 121 -3.17 1.82 7.34
CA LEU A 121 -3.62 1.81 8.75
C LEU A 121 -2.71 2.63 9.68
N GLY A 122 -1.82 3.44 9.14
CA GLY A 122 -0.97 4.35 9.91
C GLY A 122 0.28 3.71 10.51
N ILE A 123 0.64 2.49 10.13
CA ILE A 123 1.84 1.82 10.65
C ILE A 123 3.06 2.24 9.81
N PRO A 124 4.06 2.92 10.40
CA PRO A 124 5.30 3.25 9.72
C PRO A 124 6.22 2.02 9.61
N HIS A 125 7.30 2.14 8.82
CA HIS A 125 8.35 1.13 8.83
C HIS A 125 8.94 0.95 10.23
N SER A 126 9.32 -0.27 10.59
CA SER A 126 9.90 -0.61 11.91
C SER A 126 11.18 0.16 12.24
N PHE A 127 11.90 0.62 11.23
CA PHE A 127 13.13 1.40 11.30
C PHE A 127 12.94 2.91 11.09
N SER A 128 11.70 3.40 10.96
CA SER A 128 11.41 4.81 10.72
C SER A 128 11.56 5.63 11.99
N GLU A 129 12.11 6.84 11.88
CA GLU A 129 12.12 7.82 12.97
C GLU A 129 10.69 8.19 13.44
N ARG A 130 9.69 8.10 12.56
CA ARG A 130 8.28 8.26 12.93
C ARG A 130 7.81 7.18 13.90
N ASN A 131 8.43 6.01 13.89
CA ASN A 131 8.16 4.95 14.84
C ASN A 131 8.52 5.38 16.26
N VAL A 132 9.63 6.11 16.42
CA VAL A 132 10.04 6.69 17.71
C VAL A 132 9.01 7.69 18.23
N LEU A 133 8.43 8.52 17.36
CA LEU A 133 7.42 9.49 17.74
C LEU A 133 6.10 8.87 18.22
N PHE A 134 5.72 7.72 17.65
CA PHE A 134 4.47 7.05 17.99
C PHE A 134 4.63 5.93 19.03
N PHE A 135 5.78 5.26 19.05
CA PHE A 135 5.99 4.03 19.81
C PHE A 135 7.25 4.04 20.66
N GLU A 136 8.01 5.16 20.64
CA GLU A 136 9.30 5.30 21.35
C GLU A 136 10.36 4.24 20.97
N ILE A 137 10.14 3.51 19.87
CA ILE A 137 10.98 2.40 19.43
C ILE A 137 11.26 2.52 17.95
N ALA A 138 12.54 2.48 17.56
CA ALA A 138 12.97 2.28 16.18
C ALA A 138 14.02 1.16 16.13
N PHE A 139 13.96 0.34 15.12
CA PHE A 139 14.85 -0.79 14.93
C PHE A 139 15.82 -0.53 13.78
N LYS A 140 16.90 -1.28 13.74
CA LYS A 140 17.83 -1.23 12.63
C LYS A 140 17.17 -1.86 11.40
N ARG A 141 17.17 -1.14 10.27
CA ARG A 141 16.61 -1.60 8.99
C ARG A 141 17.23 -2.94 8.57
N ASN A 142 16.42 -3.82 8.02
CA ASN A 142 16.76 -5.14 7.49
C ASN A 142 17.22 -6.17 8.55
N TYR A 143 16.82 -6.01 9.81
CA TYR A 143 17.25 -6.89 10.91
C TYR A 143 16.09 -7.51 11.69
N THR A 144 14.84 -7.30 11.27
CA THR A 144 13.69 -7.79 12.02
C THR A 144 12.79 -8.69 11.17
N ASP A 145 11.99 -9.52 11.82
CA ASP A 145 10.93 -10.32 11.19
C ASP A 145 9.62 -9.53 11.00
N ASN A 146 9.64 -8.25 11.35
CA ASN A 146 8.46 -7.39 11.23
C ASN A 146 8.08 -7.16 9.77
N ILE A 147 6.80 -7.30 9.43
CA ILE A 147 6.31 -7.11 8.06
C ILE A 147 6.52 -5.67 7.55
N MET A 148 6.76 -4.71 8.44
CA MET A 148 7.09 -3.31 8.12
C MET A 148 8.59 -3.06 7.99
N ASP A 149 9.41 -4.12 7.94
CA ASP A 149 10.83 -4.07 7.59
C ASP A 149 11.03 -4.53 6.13
N TYR A 150 12.23 -4.45 5.63
CA TYR A 150 12.66 -4.93 4.31
C TYR A 150 13.61 -6.13 4.42
N SER A 151 13.57 -6.82 5.55
CA SER A 151 14.47 -7.93 5.88
C SER A 151 14.32 -9.14 4.97
N ASP A 152 13.14 -9.33 4.37
CA ASP A 152 12.87 -10.38 3.38
C ASP A 152 13.75 -10.25 2.13
N MET A 153 14.16 -9.05 1.77
CA MET A 153 15.13 -8.79 0.69
C MET A 153 16.54 -9.33 1.04
N TYR A 154 16.79 -9.64 2.32
CA TYR A 154 18.07 -10.15 2.85
C TYR A 154 17.95 -11.54 3.46
N GLY A 155 16.86 -12.24 3.18
CA GLY A 155 16.65 -13.63 3.59
C GLY A 155 16.09 -13.82 4.99
N ILE A 156 15.68 -12.76 5.69
CA ILE A 156 14.94 -12.85 6.96
C ILE A 156 13.47 -12.76 6.64
N PRO A 157 12.65 -13.81 6.87
CA PRO A 157 11.22 -13.77 6.57
C PRO A 157 10.50 -12.69 7.39
N THR A 158 9.78 -11.80 6.72
CA THR A 158 8.94 -10.80 7.38
C THR A 158 7.52 -11.35 7.54
N ILE A 159 7.21 -11.86 8.72
CA ILE A 159 5.99 -12.63 9.01
C ILE A 159 5.20 -12.11 10.21
N ALA A 160 5.72 -11.11 10.91
CA ALA A 160 5.14 -10.64 12.16
C ALA A 160 4.73 -9.16 12.13
N THR A 161 3.77 -8.84 12.95
CA THR A 161 3.53 -7.51 13.50
C THR A 161 3.74 -7.57 15.00
N TRP A 162 4.13 -6.46 15.63
CA TRP A 162 4.37 -6.42 17.06
C TRP A 162 3.19 -5.84 17.82
N GLU A 163 3.08 -6.15 19.10
CA GLU A 163 1.92 -5.82 19.93
C GLU A 163 1.57 -4.33 19.91
N PHE A 164 2.55 -3.43 20.00
CA PHE A 164 2.30 -2.00 19.93
C PHE A 164 1.68 -1.55 18.59
N GLN A 165 1.99 -2.25 17.48
CA GLN A 165 1.35 -2.00 16.19
C GLN A 165 -0.11 -2.46 16.20
N TRP A 166 -0.46 -3.50 16.98
CA TRP A 166 -1.83 -4.00 17.05
C TRP A 166 -2.78 -2.94 17.62
N TYR A 167 -2.36 -2.21 18.65
CA TYR A 167 -3.16 -1.11 19.23
C TYR A 167 -3.41 -0.02 18.18
N ALA A 168 -2.40 0.37 17.41
CA ALA A 168 -2.55 1.35 16.35
C ALA A 168 -3.53 0.87 15.26
N ILE A 169 -3.40 -0.39 14.81
CA ILE A 169 -4.29 -1.02 13.83
C ILE A 169 -5.74 -1.01 14.33
N GLN A 170 -5.98 -1.46 15.57
CA GLN A 170 -7.31 -1.54 16.16
C GLN A 170 -7.93 -0.15 16.33
N ARG A 171 -7.16 0.82 16.81
CA ARG A 171 -7.60 2.21 16.98
C ARG A 171 -8.01 2.83 15.64
N PHE A 172 -7.22 2.63 14.60
CA PHE A 172 -7.54 3.12 13.26
C PHE A 172 -8.81 2.47 12.70
N ILE A 173 -8.94 1.15 12.83
CA ILE A 173 -10.14 0.44 12.38
C ILE A 173 -11.38 0.91 13.15
N HIS A 174 -11.25 1.14 14.45
CA HIS A 174 -12.34 1.72 15.25
C HIS A 174 -12.75 3.10 14.73
N ALA A 175 -11.78 3.97 14.46
CA ALA A 175 -12.02 5.30 13.91
C ALA A 175 -12.69 5.24 12.53
N LEU A 176 -12.31 4.31 11.68
CA LEU A 176 -12.96 4.06 10.39
C LEU A 176 -14.46 3.73 10.52
N HIS A 177 -14.82 2.93 11.51
CA HIS A 177 -16.20 2.50 11.71
C HIS A 177 -17.07 3.54 12.41
N THR A 178 -16.48 4.31 13.31
CA THR A 178 -17.22 5.23 14.19
C THR A 178 -17.11 6.69 13.78
N GLY A 179 -16.16 7.03 12.91
CA GLY A 179 -15.80 8.42 12.58
C GLY A 179 -15.17 9.20 13.75
N LYS A 180 -14.75 8.51 14.81
CA LYS A 180 -14.13 9.12 16.01
C LYS A 180 -12.68 8.70 16.13
N TRP A 181 -11.80 9.69 16.28
CA TRP A 181 -10.35 9.53 16.49
C TRP A 181 -9.99 9.59 17.96
#